data_d15269cc6612b651014377e872c95823
#
_entry.id   d15269cc6612b651014377e872c95823
#
_cell.length_a   1.000
_cell.length_b   1.000
_cell.length_c   1.000
_cell.angle_alpha   90.00
_cell.angle_beta   90.00
_cell.angle_gamma   90.00
#
_symmetry.space_group_name_H-M   'P 1'
#
loop_
_entity.id
_entity.type
_entity.pdbx_description
1 polymer ?
#
loop_
_entity_poly.entity_id
_entity_poly.type
_entity_poly.pdbx_seq_one_letter_code
_entity_poly.pdbx_strand_id
1 'polypeptide(L)'
;MSHGDARTDGVTVGRAASDLGITVRTLHHWDETGLASPSLRTDAGYRLYTADDIARLQRIVVYREVGLGLDRIREILDEPGRDTSAALREQREEVSRSLARLQALRSGLDRMIEAHERGVLLTAEEQLSIFGPDWNPDWPALARRRYGDTPQWKQYAERAATRSPDQWRAITATMTALDADL
;
A
#
# COMPACT_ATOMS: atom_id res chain seq x y z
N MET A 1 -50.41 -28.05 30.64
CA MET A 1 -49.27 -27.28 31.17
C MET A 1 -48.22 -27.30 30.09
N SER A 2 -48.26 -26.32 29.17
CA SER A 2 -47.25 -26.19 28.11
C SER A 2 -46.00 -25.55 28.69
N HIS A 3 -44.89 -26.31 28.74
CA HIS A 3 -43.58 -25.72 28.96
C HIS A 3 -43.23 -24.93 27.70
N GLY A 4 -43.30 -23.62 27.82
CA GLY A 4 -42.77 -22.72 26.84
C GLY A 4 -41.27 -22.93 26.73
N ASP A 5 -40.86 -23.50 25.64
CA ASP A 5 -39.46 -23.56 25.18
C ASP A 5 -39.00 -22.10 24.99
N ALA A 6 -38.31 -21.56 25.96
CA ALA A 6 -37.62 -20.29 25.83
C ALA A 6 -36.49 -20.54 24.79
N ARG A 7 -36.82 -20.34 23.50
CA ARG A 7 -35.82 -20.32 22.44
C ARG A 7 -34.76 -19.31 22.83
N THR A 8 -33.61 -19.80 23.19
CA THR A 8 -32.40 -19.00 23.37
C THR A 8 -32.10 -18.37 22.02
N ASP A 9 -32.54 -17.12 21.84
CA ASP A 9 -32.55 -16.41 20.54
C ASP A 9 -31.13 -15.93 20.21
N GLY A 10 -30.23 -16.90 19.90
CA GLY A 10 -28.84 -16.64 19.62
C GLY A 10 -28.29 -17.52 18.51
N VAL A 11 -27.33 -16.99 17.78
CA VAL A 11 -26.65 -17.64 16.66
C VAL A 11 -25.35 -18.31 17.17
N THR A 12 -25.07 -19.52 16.73
CA THR A 12 -23.81 -20.23 17.08
C THR A 12 -22.60 -19.55 16.45
N VAL A 13 -21.42 -19.75 17.05
CA VAL A 13 -20.15 -19.18 16.55
C VAL A 13 -19.87 -19.56 15.08
N GLY A 14 -20.16 -20.80 14.68
CA GLY A 14 -19.96 -21.24 13.29
C GLY A 14 -20.88 -20.55 12.32
N ARG A 15 -22.15 -20.34 12.71
CA ARG A 15 -23.15 -19.63 11.90
C ARG A 15 -22.79 -18.14 11.80
N ALA A 16 -22.47 -17.49 12.94
CA ALA A 16 -22.04 -16.09 12.96
C ALA A 16 -20.79 -15.85 12.07
N ALA A 17 -19.79 -16.73 12.16
CA ALA A 17 -18.59 -16.66 11.33
C ALA A 17 -18.93 -16.76 9.82
N SER A 18 -19.79 -17.73 9.45
CA SER A 18 -20.24 -17.91 8.05
C SER A 18 -21.00 -16.71 7.52
N ASP A 19 -21.95 -16.18 8.31
CA ASP A 19 -22.82 -15.06 7.90
C ASP A 19 -22.01 -13.74 7.76
N LEU A 20 -20.91 -13.60 8.51
CA LEU A 20 -20.02 -12.44 8.49
C LEU A 20 -18.83 -12.59 7.53
N GLY A 21 -18.65 -13.75 6.90
CA GLY A 21 -17.52 -13.99 6.00
C GLY A 21 -16.15 -14.03 6.69
N ILE A 22 -16.12 -14.37 8.00
CA ILE A 22 -14.89 -14.44 8.80
C ILE A 22 -14.68 -15.84 9.37
N THR A 23 -13.52 -16.09 9.98
CA THR A 23 -13.24 -17.41 10.59
C THR A 23 -13.74 -17.49 12.03
N VAL A 24 -14.08 -18.68 12.50
CA VAL A 24 -14.36 -18.95 13.93
C VAL A 24 -13.17 -18.52 14.81
N ARG A 25 -11.93 -18.71 14.34
CA ARG A 25 -10.72 -18.24 15.01
C ARG A 25 -10.70 -16.73 15.21
N THR A 26 -11.17 -15.96 14.21
CA THR A 26 -11.30 -14.50 14.31
C THR A 26 -12.28 -14.10 15.40
N LEU A 27 -13.46 -14.77 15.46
CA LEU A 27 -14.44 -14.51 16.51
C LEU A 27 -13.90 -14.85 17.91
N HIS A 28 -13.18 -15.95 18.07
CA HIS A 28 -12.54 -16.29 19.34
C HIS A 28 -11.50 -15.24 19.75
N HIS A 29 -10.68 -14.77 18.80
CA HIS A 29 -9.71 -13.72 19.07
C HIS A 29 -10.38 -12.40 19.50
N TRP A 30 -11.49 -12.02 18.86
CA TRP A 30 -12.23 -10.81 19.25
C TRP A 30 -12.90 -10.94 20.60
N ASP A 31 -13.36 -12.14 20.99
CA ASP A 31 -13.86 -12.45 22.33
C ASP A 31 -12.72 -12.35 23.37
N GLU A 32 -11.59 -13.00 23.13
CA GLU A 32 -10.42 -12.99 24.02
C GLU A 32 -9.85 -11.58 24.26
N THR A 33 -9.86 -10.76 23.20
CA THR A 33 -9.39 -9.36 23.28
C THR A 33 -10.45 -8.39 23.81
N GLY A 34 -11.68 -8.87 24.09
CA GLY A 34 -12.79 -8.04 24.57
C GLY A 34 -13.34 -7.05 23.54
N LEU A 35 -13.06 -7.25 22.25
CA LEU A 35 -13.60 -6.41 21.19
C LEU A 35 -15.08 -6.72 20.91
N ALA A 36 -15.44 -8.02 20.90
CA ALA A 36 -16.82 -8.49 20.79
C ALA A 36 -16.96 -9.88 21.40
N SER A 37 -17.72 -9.97 22.48
CA SER A 37 -17.99 -11.23 23.20
C SER A 37 -19.44 -11.67 22.99
N PRO A 38 -19.71 -12.98 22.95
CA PRO A 38 -21.07 -13.48 22.90
C PRO A 38 -21.80 -13.18 24.22
N SER A 39 -22.99 -12.59 24.13
CA SER A 39 -23.80 -12.25 25.31
C SER A 39 -24.48 -13.46 25.96
N LEU A 40 -24.58 -14.59 25.24
CA LEU A 40 -25.26 -15.79 25.70
C LEU A 40 -24.38 -17.03 25.57
N ARG A 41 -24.72 -18.05 26.40
CA ARG A 41 -24.17 -19.40 26.28
C ARG A 41 -25.31 -20.42 26.41
N THR A 42 -25.18 -21.56 25.76
CA THR A 42 -26.09 -22.70 25.98
C THR A 42 -25.84 -23.31 27.34
N ASP A 43 -26.75 -24.15 27.85
CA ASP A 43 -26.58 -24.91 29.06
C ASP A 43 -25.30 -25.80 29.05
N ALA A 44 -24.89 -26.24 27.86
CA ALA A 44 -23.64 -26.95 27.60
C ALA A 44 -22.39 -26.04 27.49
N GLY A 45 -22.52 -24.73 27.70
CA GLY A 45 -21.42 -23.75 27.67
C GLY A 45 -21.03 -23.23 26.30
N TYR A 46 -21.70 -23.62 25.22
CA TYR A 46 -21.39 -23.13 23.88
C TYR A 46 -21.78 -21.65 23.70
N ARG A 47 -20.92 -20.90 22.99
CA ARG A 47 -21.13 -19.47 22.67
C ARG A 47 -22.35 -19.25 21.77
N LEU A 48 -23.20 -18.31 22.16
CA LEU A 48 -24.33 -17.84 21.34
C LEU A 48 -24.28 -16.32 21.23
N TYR A 49 -24.42 -15.83 20.02
CA TYR A 49 -24.43 -14.41 19.68
C TYR A 49 -25.86 -13.93 19.50
N THR A 50 -26.25 -12.90 20.23
CA THR A 50 -27.56 -12.23 20.07
C THR A 50 -27.58 -11.37 18.80
N ALA A 51 -28.74 -10.83 18.47
CA ALA A 51 -28.87 -9.87 17.35
C ALA A 51 -27.97 -8.63 17.57
N ASP A 52 -27.86 -8.13 18.79
CA ASP A 52 -27.00 -6.99 19.12
C ASP A 52 -25.49 -7.34 18.99
N ASP A 53 -25.11 -8.53 19.41
CA ASP A 53 -23.74 -9.03 19.18
C ASP A 53 -23.43 -9.10 17.69
N ILE A 54 -24.33 -9.65 16.88
CA ILE A 54 -24.19 -9.70 15.41
C ILE A 54 -24.08 -8.30 14.81
N ALA A 55 -24.91 -7.34 15.23
CA ALA A 55 -24.84 -5.97 14.78
C ALA A 55 -23.48 -5.32 15.12
N ARG A 56 -22.94 -5.57 16.33
CA ARG A 56 -21.61 -5.13 16.73
C ARG A 56 -20.52 -5.75 15.84
N LEU A 57 -20.59 -7.07 15.63
CA LEU A 57 -19.65 -7.81 14.78
C LEU A 57 -19.66 -7.31 13.34
N GLN A 58 -20.83 -7.03 12.77
CA GLN A 58 -20.97 -6.42 11.43
C GLN A 58 -20.23 -5.08 11.33
N ARG A 59 -20.39 -4.21 12.32
CA ARG A 59 -19.66 -2.93 12.36
C ARG A 59 -18.17 -3.13 12.41
N ILE A 60 -17.68 -4.10 13.19
CA ILE A 60 -16.25 -4.43 13.26
C ILE A 60 -15.74 -4.87 11.88
N VAL A 61 -16.45 -5.77 11.20
CA VAL A 61 -16.08 -6.24 9.85
C VAL A 61 -15.97 -5.06 8.88
N VAL A 62 -16.99 -4.20 8.80
CA VAL A 62 -16.99 -3.02 7.91
C VAL A 62 -15.79 -2.10 8.18
N TYR A 63 -15.48 -1.82 9.45
CA TYR A 63 -14.35 -0.96 9.79
C TYR A 63 -13.00 -1.62 9.50
N ARG A 64 -12.91 -2.95 9.62
CA ARG A 64 -11.70 -3.72 9.22
C ARG A 64 -11.49 -3.70 7.71
N GLU A 65 -12.54 -3.78 6.92
CA GLU A 65 -12.45 -3.70 5.44
C GLU A 65 -11.83 -2.39 4.95
N VAL A 66 -12.10 -1.28 5.66
CA VAL A 66 -11.46 0.02 5.33
C VAL A 66 -10.10 0.22 6.02
N GLY A 67 -9.58 -0.82 6.70
CA GLY A 67 -8.22 -0.83 7.23
C GLY A 67 -8.05 -0.26 8.63
N LEU A 68 -9.14 0.02 9.37
CA LEU A 68 -9.03 0.47 10.77
C LEU A 68 -8.45 -0.64 11.67
N GLY A 69 -7.54 -0.25 12.57
CA GLY A 69 -6.99 -1.14 13.59
C GLY A 69 -8.02 -1.51 14.67
N LEU A 70 -7.85 -2.68 15.32
CA LEU A 70 -8.82 -3.18 16.31
C LEU A 70 -9.01 -2.22 17.49
N ASP A 71 -7.94 -1.57 17.97
CA ASP A 71 -8.02 -0.60 19.07
C ASP A 71 -8.85 0.63 18.68
N ARG A 72 -8.65 1.14 17.45
CA ARG A 72 -9.45 2.27 16.94
C ARG A 72 -10.92 1.90 16.76
N ILE A 73 -11.19 0.67 16.31
CA ILE A 73 -12.56 0.15 16.22
C ILE A 73 -13.20 0.06 17.59
N ARG A 74 -12.48 -0.42 18.61
CA ARG A 74 -12.97 -0.48 19.99
C ARG A 74 -13.36 0.91 20.49
N GLU A 75 -12.49 1.89 20.32
CA GLU A 75 -12.77 3.28 20.71
C GLU A 75 -14.04 3.82 20.03
N ILE A 76 -14.23 3.56 18.73
CA ILE A 76 -15.44 3.99 17.98
C ILE A 76 -16.72 3.29 18.49
N LEU A 77 -16.60 2.02 18.91
CA LEU A 77 -17.76 1.24 19.33
C LEU A 77 -18.14 1.48 20.78
N ASP A 78 -17.18 1.77 21.65
CA ASP A 78 -17.38 1.80 23.10
C ASP A 78 -17.47 3.22 23.69
N GLU A 79 -17.01 4.24 22.95
CA GLU A 79 -17.05 5.63 23.41
C GLU A 79 -18.27 6.38 22.83
N PRO A 80 -19.34 6.61 23.61
CA PRO A 80 -20.48 7.40 23.18
C PRO A 80 -20.05 8.85 22.89
N GLY A 81 -20.32 9.32 21.66
CA GLY A 81 -20.01 10.70 21.26
C GLY A 81 -18.68 10.87 20.52
N ARG A 82 -17.90 9.81 20.33
CA ARG A 82 -16.70 9.88 19.48
C ARG A 82 -17.08 10.14 18.03
N ASP A 83 -16.39 11.09 17.40
CA ASP A 83 -16.61 11.41 15.98
C ASP A 83 -16.03 10.30 15.08
N THR A 84 -16.87 9.32 14.77
CA THR A 84 -16.54 8.26 13.80
C THR A 84 -16.09 8.82 12.46
N SER A 85 -16.65 9.96 12.03
CA SER A 85 -16.29 10.61 10.77
C SER A 85 -14.87 11.15 10.81
N ALA A 86 -14.39 11.64 11.95
CA ALA A 86 -13.01 12.06 12.13
C ALA A 86 -12.04 10.87 11.96
N ALA A 87 -12.33 9.74 12.61
CA ALA A 87 -11.52 8.53 12.49
C ALA A 87 -11.45 8.01 11.04
N LEU A 88 -12.55 8.04 10.31
CA LEU A 88 -12.61 7.64 8.90
C LEU A 88 -11.87 8.64 8.00
N ARG A 89 -11.90 9.94 8.30
CA ARG A 89 -11.10 10.94 7.57
C ARG A 89 -9.59 10.70 7.76
N GLU A 90 -9.15 10.46 9.00
CA GLU A 90 -7.75 10.13 9.31
C GLU A 90 -7.29 8.88 8.54
N GLN A 91 -8.11 7.82 8.54
CA GLN A 91 -7.82 6.60 7.78
C GLN A 91 -7.72 6.86 6.28
N ARG A 92 -8.63 7.66 5.72
CA ARG A 92 -8.58 8.05 4.30
C ARG A 92 -7.29 8.80 3.96
N GLU A 93 -6.84 9.70 4.83
CA GLU A 93 -5.58 10.42 4.64
C GLU A 93 -4.37 9.50 4.70
N GLU A 94 -4.37 8.50 5.58
CA GLU A 94 -3.33 7.47 5.66
C GLU A 94 -3.24 6.67 4.35
N VAL A 95 -4.40 6.19 3.84
CA VAL A 95 -4.49 5.49 2.55
C VAL A 95 -4.02 6.39 1.41
N SER A 96 -4.39 7.68 1.41
CA SER A 96 -3.95 8.63 0.39
C SER A 96 -2.43 8.85 0.39
N ARG A 97 -1.81 8.97 1.57
CA ARG A 97 -0.34 9.04 1.71
C ARG A 97 0.34 7.77 1.20
N SER A 98 -0.20 6.61 1.54
CA SER A 98 0.31 5.32 1.07
C SER A 98 0.21 5.18 -0.45
N LEU A 99 -0.90 5.61 -1.04
CA LEU A 99 -1.10 5.63 -2.49
C LEU A 99 -0.09 6.55 -3.19
N ALA A 100 0.12 7.77 -2.69
CA ALA A 100 1.10 8.70 -3.23
C ALA A 100 2.53 8.12 -3.18
N ARG A 101 2.89 7.46 -2.07
CA ARG A 101 4.17 6.77 -1.93
C ARG A 101 4.34 5.64 -2.96
N LEU A 102 3.31 4.79 -3.13
CA LEU A 102 3.35 3.70 -4.11
C LEU A 102 3.43 4.22 -5.54
N GLN A 103 2.74 5.31 -5.86
CA GLN A 103 2.84 5.96 -7.16
C GLN A 103 4.25 6.50 -7.43
N ALA A 104 4.89 7.13 -6.45
CA ALA A 104 6.26 7.61 -6.56
C ALA A 104 7.26 6.44 -6.77
N LEU A 105 7.09 5.34 -6.04
CA LEU A 105 7.89 4.13 -6.23
C LEU A 105 7.72 3.53 -7.63
N ARG A 106 6.48 3.44 -8.11
CA ARG A 106 6.20 2.97 -9.48
C ARG A 106 6.89 3.84 -10.51
N SER A 107 6.75 5.16 -10.42
CA SER A 107 7.41 6.08 -11.34
C SER A 107 8.95 5.97 -11.29
N GLY A 108 9.50 5.67 -10.12
CA GLY A 108 10.93 5.37 -9.99
C GLY A 108 11.33 4.09 -10.75
N LEU A 109 10.54 3.04 -10.61
CA LEU A 109 10.76 1.78 -11.35
C LEU A 109 10.63 1.97 -12.87
N ASP A 110 9.61 2.70 -13.32
CA ASP A 110 9.41 3.00 -14.75
C ASP A 110 10.64 3.71 -15.32
N ARG A 111 11.17 4.71 -14.62
CA ARG A 111 12.41 5.41 -15.00
C ARG A 111 13.63 4.50 -15.03
N MET A 112 13.77 3.59 -14.05
CA MET A 112 14.87 2.63 -14.04
C MET A 112 14.79 1.67 -15.24
N ILE A 113 13.60 1.16 -15.56
CA ILE A 113 13.35 0.32 -16.73
C ILE A 113 13.75 1.07 -18.00
N GLU A 114 13.24 2.30 -18.19
CA GLU A 114 13.55 3.12 -19.36
C GLU A 114 15.06 3.41 -19.48
N ALA A 115 15.76 3.69 -18.36
CA ALA A 115 17.20 3.88 -18.35
C ALA A 115 17.97 2.62 -18.79
N HIS A 116 17.52 1.44 -18.35
CA HIS A 116 18.11 0.17 -18.80
C HIS A 116 17.88 -0.13 -20.26
N GLU A 117 16.75 0.32 -20.81
CA GLU A 117 16.40 0.12 -22.22
C GLU A 117 17.07 1.14 -23.16
N ARG A 118 17.14 2.40 -22.77
CA ARG A 118 17.60 3.52 -23.60
C ARG A 118 18.96 4.09 -23.21
N GLY A 119 19.37 3.92 -21.95
CA GLY A 119 20.64 4.41 -21.42
C GLY A 119 20.63 5.84 -20.93
N VAL A 120 19.90 6.76 -21.58
CA VAL A 120 19.78 8.17 -21.20
C VAL A 120 18.31 8.57 -21.23
N LEU A 121 17.84 9.17 -20.15
CA LEU A 121 16.45 9.65 -19.99
C LEU A 121 16.34 11.14 -20.37
N LEU A 122 16.89 11.50 -21.51
CA LEU A 122 16.84 12.84 -22.09
C LEU A 122 16.19 12.76 -23.45
N THR A 123 15.37 13.74 -23.80
CA THR A 123 14.88 13.90 -25.17
C THR A 123 16.03 14.16 -26.13
N ALA A 124 15.85 13.95 -27.43
CA ALA A 124 16.88 14.26 -28.43
C ALA A 124 17.30 15.74 -28.38
N GLU A 125 16.35 16.66 -28.12
CA GLU A 125 16.61 18.09 -27.98
C GLU A 125 17.44 18.41 -26.73
N GLU A 126 17.11 17.81 -25.60
CA GLU A 126 17.90 17.94 -24.36
C GLU A 126 19.30 17.37 -24.52
N GLN A 127 19.45 16.24 -25.22
CA GLN A 127 20.74 15.63 -25.49
C GLN A 127 21.64 16.60 -26.32
N LEU A 128 21.10 17.15 -27.40
CA LEU A 128 21.84 18.12 -28.22
C LEU A 128 22.19 19.42 -27.46
N SER A 129 21.24 19.89 -26.63
CA SER A 129 21.46 21.08 -25.76
C SER A 129 22.53 20.87 -24.71
N ILE A 130 22.68 19.67 -24.18
CA ILE A 130 23.61 19.33 -23.09
C ILE A 130 24.97 18.90 -23.61
N PHE A 131 25.00 18.03 -24.64
CA PHE A 131 26.21 17.40 -25.15
C PHE A 131 26.79 18.08 -26.41
N GLY A 132 26.06 19.07 -26.96
CA GLY A 132 26.49 19.85 -28.11
C GLY A 132 25.95 19.34 -29.46
N PRO A 133 26.15 20.15 -30.55
CA PRO A 133 25.57 19.86 -31.86
C PRO A 133 26.16 18.62 -32.55
N ASP A 134 27.36 18.21 -32.17
CA ASP A 134 28.03 17.01 -32.72
C ASP A 134 27.56 15.72 -32.04
N TRP A 135 26.72 15.81 -31.01
CA TRP A 135 26.17 14.65 -30.35
C TRP A 135 25.14 13.95 -31.25
N ASN A 136 25.28 12.63 -31.36
CA ASN A 136 24.28 11.82 -32.05
C ASN A 136 23.30 11.23 -31.01
N PRO A 137 22.00 11.59 -31.01
CA PRO A 137 21.00 11.07 -30.10
C PRO A 137 20.80 9.54 -30.14
N ASP A 138 21.27 8.86 -31.20
CA ASP A 138 21.21 7.40 -31.32
C ASP A 138 22.36 6.67 -30.57
N TRP A 139 23.41 7.37 -30.17
CA TRP A 139 24.55 6.75 -29.48
C TRP A 139 24.17 5.98 -28.22
N PRO A 140 23.27 6.45 -27.33
CA PRO A 140 22.85 5.66 -26.18
C PRO A 140 22.22 4.33 -26.57
N ALA A 141 21.38 4.31 -27.61
CA ALA A 141 20.75 3.10 -28.12
C ALA A 141 21.77 2.13 -28.75
N LEU A 142 22.79 2.66 -29.44
CA LEU A 142 23.90 1.87 -29.99
C LEU A 142 24.76 1.27 -28.87
N ALA A 143 25.10 2.07 -27.87
CA ALA A 143 25.84 1.61 -26.69
C ALA A 143 25.07 0.51 -25.94
N ARG A 144 23.76 0.67 -25.77
CA ARG A 144 22.88 -0.34 -25.20
C ARG A 144 22.95 -1.66 -25.96
N ARG A 145 22.84 -1.62 -27.29
CA ARG A 145 22.93 -2.84 -28.13
C ARG A 145 24.27 -3.56 -27.99
N ARG A 146 25.36 -2.81 -27.79
CA ARG A 146 26.71 -3.36 -27.74
C ARG A 146 27.10 -3.84 -26.33
N TYR A 147 26.66 -3.13 -25.29
CA TYR A 147 27.14 -3.31 -23.90
C TYR A 147 26.04 -3.65 -22.90
N GLY A 148 24.78 -3.77 -23.32
CA GLY A 148 23.60 -3.87 -22.44
C GLY A 148 23.60 -5.00 -21.46
N ASP A 149 24.30 -6.10 -21.76
CA ASP A 149 24.40 -7.26 -20.88
C ASP A 149 25.62 -7.18 -19.91
N THR A 150 26.41 -6.11 -20.01
CA THR A 150 27.60 -5.93 -19.16
C THR A 150 27.25 -5.34 -17.78
N PRO A 151 28.02 -5.69 -16.73
CA PRO A 151 27.86 -5.05 -15.41
C PRO A 151 28.04 -3.52 -15.45
N GLN A 152 28.92 -3.03 -16.33
CA GLN A 152 29.17 -1.59 -16.49
C GLN A 152 27.94 -0.85 -17.04
N TRP A 153 27.24 -1.46 -17.99
CA TRP A 153 26.00 -0.89 -18.50
C TRP A 153 24.92 -0.80 -17.40
N LYS A 154 24.75 -1.86 -16.61
CA LYS A 154 23.78 -1.88 -15.51
C LYS A 154 24.03 -0.73 -14.53
N GLN A 155 25.30 -0.56 -14.09
CA GLN A 155 25.68 0.54 -13.19
C GLN A 155 25.50 1.92 -13.83
N TYR A 156 25.75 2.05 -15.14
CA TYR A 156 25.50 3.30 -15.87
C TYR A 156 24.00 3.63 -15.91
N ALA A 157 23.17 2.67 -16.29
CA ALA A 157 21.72 2.83 -16.39
C ALA A 157 21.09 3.21 -15.04
N GLU A 158 21.50 2.57 -13.94
CA GLU A 158 21.07 2.91 -12.58
C GLU A 158 21.40 4.37 -12.22
N ARG A 159 22.61 4.83 -12.54
CA ARG A 159 22.99 6.24 -12.33
C ARG A 159 22.24 7.19 -13.25
N ALA A 160 22.05 6.82 -14.51
CA ALA A 160 21.29 7.62 -15.48
C ALA A 160 19.84 7.82 -15.07
N ALA A 161 19.20 6.79 -14.50
CA ALA A 161 17.82 6.84 -14.01
C ALA A 161 17.56 7.90 -12.93
N THR A 162 18.58 8.27 -12.17
CA THR A 162 18.49 9.22 -11.06
C THR A 162 18.88 10.65 -11.45
N ARG A 163 19.49 10.86 -12.62
CA ARG A 163 20.01 12.16 -13.03
C ARG A 163 18.95 13.02 -13.70
N SER A 164 18.88 14.29 -13.28
CA SER A 164 18.11 15.32 -13.96
C SER A 164 18.90 15.94 -15.13
N PRO A 165 18.23 16.67 -16.07
CA PRO A 165 18.92 17.43 -17.11
C PRO A 165 19.99 18.38 -16.59
N ASP A 166 19.75 19.04 -15.43
CA ASP A 166 20.72 19.95 -14.83
C ASP A 166 21.96 19.24 -14.30
N GLN A 167 21.78 18.04 -13.72
CA GLN A 167 22.91 17.21 -13.29
C GLN A 167 23.74 16.74 -14.49
N TRP A 168 23.11 16.44 -15.62
CA TRP A 168 23.83 16.12 -16.84
C TRP A 168 24.63 17.32 -17.36
N ARG A 169 24.06 18.53 -17.37
CA ARG A 169 24.78 19.78 -17.74
C ARG A 169 26.02 20.00 -16.86
N ALA A 170 25.88 19.81 -15.55
CA ALA A 170 27.00 19.96 -14.62
C ALA A 170 28.13 18.96 -14.90
N ILE A 171 27.80 17.70 -15.19
CA ILE A 171 28.77 16.66 -15.53
C ILE A 171 29.50 17.01 -16.82
N THR A 172 28.76 17.40 -17.88
CA THR A 172 29.35 17.77 -19.17
C THR A 172 30.28 18.95 -19.05
N ALA A 173 29.87 20.00 -18.32
CA ALA A 173 30.71 21.18 -18.07
C ALA A 173 32.03 20.81 -17.37
N THR A 174 31.97 19.90 -16.38
CA THR A 174 33.17 19.43 -15.69
C THR A 174 34.12 18.64 -16.63
N MET A 175 33.54 17.81 -17.50
CA MET A 175 34.35 17.04 -18.47
C MET A 175 35.01 17.97 -19.49
N THR A 176 34.27 18.95 -20.04
CA THR A 176 34.81 19.93 -20.99
C THR A 176 35.94 20.77 -20.38
N ALA A 177 35.82 21.14 -19.11
CA ALA A 177 36.87 21.87 -18.40
C ALA A 177 38.15 21.03 -18.24
N LEU A 178 38.02 19.74 -17.93
CA LEU A 178 39.16 18.82 -17.82
C LEU A 178 39.85 18.57 -19.16
N ASP A 179 39.12 18.52 -20.27
CA ASP A 179 39.67 18.34 -21.61
C ASP A 179 40.38 19.62 -22.11
N ALA A 180 40.03 20.81 -21.60
CA ALA A 180 40.67 22.07 -21.95
C ALA A 180 41.99 22.33 -21.21
N ASP A 181 42.24 21.59 -20.12
CA ASP A 181 43.49 21.67 -19.32
C ASP A 181 44.59 20.64 -19.76
N LEU A 182 44.30 19.83 -20.80
CA LEU A 182 45.21 18.88 -21.40
C LEU A 182 45.78 19.36 -22.74
#